data_4de38659008dbd28a592d5f774370365
#
_entry.id   4de38659008dbd28a592d5f774370365
#
_cell.length_a   1.000
_cell.length_b   1.000
_cell.length_c   1.000
_cell.angle_alpha   90.00
_cell.angle_beta   90.00
_cell.angle_gamma   90.00
#
_symmetry.space_group_name_H-M   'P 1'
#
loop_
_entity.id
_entity.type
_entity.pdbx_description
1 polymer ?
#
loop_
_entity_poly.entity_id
_entity_poly.type
_entity_poly.pdbx_seq_one_letter_code
_entity_poly.pdbx_strand_id
1 'polypeptide(L)'
;DYLSLLRKLRQLPNVKKVFIRSGIRFDYLIYDEDRTFLRELCEHHVSGQLKVAPEHISNAVLEKMGKPSVEVYKKFVKAYKDMNEKLGKKQYLVPYLMSSHPGSTLKEAVELAEFLRDLGYMPEQVQDFYPTPSTISTCMYYTGLDPRTMEPVYVAVNPHEKAMQRALIQYLSLIHI
;
A
#
# COMPACT_ATOMS: atom_id res chain seq x y z
N ASP A 1 22.11 8.44 -5.95
CA ASP A 1 21.57 7.52 -4.97
C ASP A 1 20.72 8.28 -3.95
N TYR A 2 19.53 7.75 -3.64
CA TYR A 2 18.54 8.42 -2.78
C TYR A 2 19.05 8.57 -1.32
N LEU A 3 19.72 7.55 -0.81
CA LEU A 3 20.26 7.58 0.54
C LEU A 3 21.39 8.63 0.68
N SER A 4 22.26 8.76 -0.32
CA SER A 4 23.28 9.81 -0.36
C SER A 4 22.67 11.20 -0.34
N LEU A 5 21.56 11.41 -1.05
CA LEU A 5 20.82 12.67 -1.02
C LEU A 5 20.30 12.97 0.39
N LEU A 6 19.65 12.00 1.03
CA LEU A 6 19.13 12.16 2.39
C LEU A 6 20.23 12.48 3.41
N ARG A 7 21.39 11.81 3.29
CA ARG A 7 22.57 12.10 4.13
C ARG A 7 23.09 13.53 3.94
N LYS A 8 23.20 13.98 2.68
CA LYS A 8 23.60 15.36 2.38
C LYS A 8 22.61 16.39 2.93
N LEU A 9 21.31 16.15 2.77
CA LEU A 9 20.28 17.05 3.30
C LEU A 9 20.34 17.19 4.82
N ARG A 10 20.67 16.12 5.55
CA ARG A 10 20.83 16.18 7.02
C ARG A 10 22.05 17.01 7.45
N GLN A 11 23.05 17.17 6.58
CA GLN A 11 24.29 17.90 6.88
C GLN A 11 24.18 19.40 6.56
N LEU A 12 23.10 19.84 5.94
CA LEU A 12 22.93 21.27 5.62
C LEU A 12 22.81 22.12 6.88
N PRO A 13 23.43 23.31 6.91
CA PRO A 13 23.28 24.24 8.01
C PRO A 13 21.79 24.55 8.30
N ASN A 14 21.41 24.62 9.56
CA ASN A 14 20.05 24.90 10.03
C ASN A 14 19.00 23.83 9.71
N VAL A 15 19.32 22.70 9.10
CA VAL A 15 18.43 21.56 8.95
C VAL A 15 18.50 20.67 10.18
N LYS A 16 17.42 20.63 10.97
CA LYS A 16 17.34 19.81 12.18
C LYS A 16 16.95 18.36 11.89
N LYS A 17 16.00 18.16 10.96
CA LYS A 17 15.48 16.84 10.59
C LYS A 17 15.02 16.84 9.14
N VAL A 18 15.15 15.69 8.48
CA VAL A 18 14.65 15.45 7.12
C VAL A 18 13.72 14.24 7.17
N PHE A 19 12.43 14.48 7.04
CA PHE A 19 11.43 13.40 7.05
C PHE A 19 10.89 13.11 5.66
N ILE A 20 10.70 11.83 5.37
CA ILE A 20 10.02 11.36 4.17
C ILE A 20 8.52 11.32 4.45
N ARG A 21 7.74 12.12 3.70
CA ARG A 21 6.27 12.17 3.80
C ARG A 21 5.57 11.39 2.69
N SER A 22 6.23 11.19 1.57
CA SER A 22 5.73 10.36 0.47
C SER A 22 5.83 8.88 0.80
N GLY A 23 5.05 8.05 0.09
CA GLY A 23 5.18 6.60 0.20
C GLY A 23 6.54 6.12 -0.29
N ILE A 24 6.99 4.98 0.25
CA ILE A 24 8.22 4.31 -0.15
C ILE A 24 7.90 3.05 -0.94
N ARG A 25 8.71 2.76 -1.95
CA ARG A 25 8.70 1.49 -2.70
C ARG A 25 9.31 0.40 -1.82
N PHE A 26 8.48 -0.18 -0.95
CA PHE A 26 8.86 -1.24 0.00
C PHE A 26 9.35 -2.51 -0.72
N ASP A 27 8.86 -2.75 -1.92
CA ASP A 27 9.23 -3.87 -2.77
C ASP A 27 10.70 -3.81 -3.22
N TYR A 28 11.25 -2.63 -3.49
CA TYR A 28 12.68 -2.49 -3.76
C TYR A 28 13.51 -2.51 -2.47
N LEU A 29 12.97 -1.95 -1.41
CA LEU A 29 13.69 -1.85 -0.14
C LEU A 29 13.98 -3.23 0.48
N ILE A 30 13.14 -4.23 0.22
CA ILE A 30 13.34 -5.59 0.73
C ILE A 30 14.57 -6.28 0.12
N TYR A 31 15.06 -5.81 -1.04
CA TYR A 31 16.26 -6.31 -1.71
C TYR A 31 17.56 -5.60 -1.27
N ASP A 32 17.47 -4.66 -0.33
CA ASP A 32 18.63 -4.04 0.31
C ASP A 32 19.27 -5.05 1.27
N GLU A 33 20.28 -5.77 0.80
CA GLU A 33 20.86 -6.96 1.47
C GLU A 33 21.40 -6.63 2.86
N ASP A 34 22.08 -5.51 3.00
CA ASP A 34 22.68 -5.05 4.27
C ASP A 34 21.70 -4.28 5.14
N ARG A 35 20.49 -4.00 4.63
CA ARG A 35 19.43 -3.21 5.29
C ARG A 35 19.85 -1.82 5.74
N THR A 36 20.89 -1.27 5.14
CA THR A 36 21.41 0.07 5.46
C THR A 36 20.34 1.13 5.21
N PHE A 37 19.64 1.05 4.07
CA PHE A 37 18.57 2.00 3.76
C PHE A 37 17.40 1.92 4.74
N LEU A 38 16.93 0.70 5.04
CA LEU A 38 15.84 0.50 6.01
C LEU A 38 16.23 1.03 7.40
N ARG A 39 17.46 0.78 7.84
CA ARG A 39 17.97 1.26 9.12
C ARG A 39 17.99 2.78 9.18
N GLU A 40 18.62 3.45 8.23
CA GLU A 40 18.72 4.92 8.22
C GLU A 40 17.36 5.59 8.04
N LEU A 41 16.47 4.97 7.27
CA LEU A 41 15.08 5.40 7.14
C LEU A 41 14.39 5.46 8.50
N CYS A 42 14.40 4.35 9.25
CA CYS A 42 13.76 4.27 10.57
C CYS A 42 14.46 5.20 11.59
N GLU A 43 15.79 5.29 11.52
CA GLU A 43 16.57 6.06 12.50
C GLU A 43 16.36 7.57 12.34
N HIS A 44 16.29 8.07 11.10
CA HIS A 44 16.42 9.50 10.81
C HIS A 44 15.27 10.11 10.01
N HIS A 45 14.51 9.32 9.23
CA HIS A 45 13.63 9.86 8.19
C HIS A 45 12.14 9.56 8.36
N VAL A 46 11.77 8.82 9.40
CA VAL A 46 10.37 8.56 9.77
C VAL A 46 10.00 9.34 11.02
N SER A 47 8.96 10.16 10.93
CA SER A 47 8.50 11.01 12.04
C SER A 47 7.51 10.33 13.01
N GLY A 48 7.34 9.01 12.89
CA GLY A 48 6.37 8.21 13.66
C GLY A 48 5.47 7.35 12.77
N GLN A 49 5.21 7.79 11.54
CA GLN A 49 4.42 7.05 10.56
C GLN A 49 5.14 6.96 9.22
N LEU A 50 5.15 5.78 8.63
CA LEU A 50 5.65 5.53 7.28
C LEU A 50 4.50 5.09 6.38
N LYS A 51 4.25 5.84 5.31
CA LYS A 51 3.24 5.51 4.31
C LYS A 51 3.79 4.50 3.30
N VAL A 52 3.00 3.46 3.03
CA VAL A 52 3.32 2.43 2.04
C VAL A 52 2.06 2.12 1.23
N ALA A 53 2.22 1.72 -0.02
CA ALA A 53 1.11 1.48 -0.93
C ALA A 53 1.06 0.00 -1.38
N PRO A 54 0.68 -0.95 -0.51
CA PRO A 54 0.39 -2.32 -0.92
C PRO A 54 -0.84 -2.38 -1.82
N GLU A 55 -1.79 -1.49 -1.62
CA GLU A 55 -3.04 -1.28 -2.34
C GLU A 55 -4.07 -2.39 -2.18
N HIS A 56 -3.66 -3.65 -2.12
CA HIS A 56 -4.48 -4.83 -1.88
C HIS A 56 -3.67 -5.94 -1.22
N ILE A 57 -4.33 -7.05 -0.84
CA ILE A 57 -3.65 -8.24 -0.28
C ILE A 57 -3.93 -9.52 -1.07
N SER A 58 -4.97 -9.53 -1.90
CA SER A 58 -5.22 -10.66 -2.80
C SER A 58 -4.25 -10.64 -3.97
N ASN A 59 -3.50 -11.73 -4.16
CA ASN A 59 -2.53 -11.84 -5.23
C ASN A 59 -3.17 -11.74 -6.62
N ALA A 60 -4.42 -12.21 -6.78
CA ALA A 60 -5.16 -12.08 -8.02
C ALA A 60 -5.40 -10.60 -8.42
N VAL A 61 -5.71 -9.75 -7.44
CA VAL A 61 -5.90 -8.31 -7.66
C VAL A 61 -4.55 -7.60 -7.85
N LEU A 62 -3.55 -7.95 -7.03
CA LEU A 62 -2.21 -7.37 -7.12
C LEU A 62 -1.55 -7.64 -8.49
N GLU A 63 -1.78 -8.81 -9.07
CA GLU A 63 -1.33 -9.14 -10.43
C GLU A 63 -1.98 -8.22 -11.48
N LYS A 64 -3.28 -7.96 -11.36
CA LYS A 64 -3.98 -7.01 -12.25
C LYS A 64 -3.50 -5.57 -12.07
N MET A 65 -3.11 -5.20 -10.85
CA MET A 65 -2.48 -3.90 -10.54
C MET A 65 -1.03 -3.78 -11.04
N GLY A 66 -0.38 -4.90 -11.40
CA GLY A 66 1.06 -4.94 -11.67
C GLY A 66 1.90 -4.69 -10.41
N LYS A 67 1.38 -5.08 -9.25
CA LYS A 67 2.03 -4.97 -7.95
C LYS A 67 2.72 -6.29 -7.56
N PRO A 68 3.74 -6.25 -6.71
CA PRO A 68 4.34 -7.46 -6.16
C PRO A 68 3.34 -8.24 -5.30
N SER A 69 3.61 -9.53 -5.12
CA SER A 69 2.75 -10.39 -4.29
C SER A 69 2.69 -9.92 -2.83
N VAL A 70 1.63 -10.31 -2.12
CA VAL A 70 1.41 -9.96 -0.71
C VAL A 70 2.53 -10.45 0.21
N GLU A 71 3.23 -11.51 -0.17
CA GLU A 71 4.36 -12.06 0.57
C GLU A 71 5.52 -11.06 0.68
N VAL A 72 5.73 -10.27 -0.38
CA VAL A 72 6.73 -9.19 -0.38
C VAL A 72 6.35 -8.12 0.65
N TYR A 73 5.08 -7.74 0.70
CA TYR A 73 4.57 -6.80 1.70
C TYR A 73 4.71 -7.35 3.13
N LYS A 74 4.32 -8.60 3.36
CA LYS A 74 4.46 -9.25 4.68
C LYS A 74 5.92 -9.31 5.14
N LYS A 75 6.85 -9.65 4.23
CA LYS A 75 8.30 -9.63 4.53
C LYS A 75 8.78 -8.22 4.91
N PHE A 76 8.31 -7.20 4.20
CA PHE A 76 8.64 -5.81 4.52
C PHE A 76 8.09 -5.40 5.89
N VAL A 77 6.82 -5.69 6.18
CA VAL A 77 6.20 -5.39 7.49
C VAL A 77 7.01 -5.99 8.64
N LYS A 78 7.41 -7.26 8.49
CA LYS A 78 8.27 -7.94 9.48
C LYS A 78 9.62 -7.24 9.63
N ALA A 79 10.31 -6.98 8.50
CA ALA A 79 11.62 -6.33 8.53
C ALA A 79 11.56 -4.92 9.16
N TYR A 80 10.49 -4.17 8.87
CA TYR A 80 10.26 -2.84 9.46
C TYR A 80 10.01 -2.91 10.97
N LYS A 81 9.20 -3.88 11.43
CA LYS A 81 8.94 -4.12 12.85
C LYS A 81 10.22 -4.50 13.59
N ASP A 82 10.96 -5.50 13.09
CA ASP A 82 12.22 -5.95 13.66
C ASP A 82 13.25 -4.81 13.75
N MET A 83 13.29 -3.94 12.74
CA MET A 83 14.21 -2.78 12.74
C MET A 83 13.81 -1.75 13.79
N ASN A 84 12.53 -1.45 13.93
CA ASN A 84 12.03 -0.53 14.96
C ASN A 84 12.31 -1.05 16.37
N GLU A 85 12.12 -2.34 16.61
CA GLU A 85 12.46 -2.97 17.89
C GLU A 85 13.97 -2.84 18.20
N LYS A 86 14.85 -3.12 17.23
CA LYS A 86 16.31 -2.97 17.38
C LYS A 86 16.72 -1.54 17.65
N LEU A 87 16.05 -0.56 17.08
CA LEU A 87 16.34 0.86 17.25
C LEU A 87 15.61 1.50 18.44
N GLY A 88 14.77 0.76 19.17
CA GLY A 88 13.94 1.28 20.24
C GLY A 88 12.96 2.37 19.78
N LYS A 89 12.50 2.30 18.51
CA LYS A 89 11.57 3.27 17.92
C LYS A 89 10.13 2.78 18.00
N LYS A 90 9.21 3.72 18.17
CA LYS A 90 7.75 3.48 18.07
C LYS A 90 7.24 4.14 16.80
N GLN A 91 7.35 3.42 15.69
CA GLN A 91 6.91 3.89 14.39
C GLN A 91 5.92 2.91 13.78
N TYR A 92 4.91 3.43 13.08
CA TYR A 92 3.80 2.66 12.54
C TYR A 92 3.80 2.72 11.02
N LEU A 93 3.34 1.64 10.37
CA LEU A 93 3.04 1.63 8.94
C LEU A 93 1.62 2.13 8.73
N VAL A 94 1.44 2.96 7.71
CA VAL A 94 0.13 3.42 7.24
C VAL A 94 -0.05 2.89 5.82
N PRO A 95 -0.72 1.74 5.63
CA PRO A 95 -0.95 1.16 4.32
C PRO A 95 -2.03 1.96 3.58
N TYR A 96 -1.73 2.33 2.34
CA TYR A 96 -2.73 2.78 1.39
C TYR A 96 -3.38 1.58 0.74
N LEU A 97 -4.71 1.55 0.78
CA LEU A 97 -5.52 0.47 0.24
C LEU A 97 -6.51 1.02 -0.76
N MET A 98 -6.85 0.19 -1.74
CA MET A 98 -7.78 0.53 -2.82
C MET A 98 -8.90 -0.50 -2.87
N SER A 99 -10.14 -0.03 -2.93
CA SER A 99 -11.32 -0.85 -3.20
C SER A 99 -11.71 -0.82 -4.66
N SER A 100 -12.43 -1.83 -5.11
CA SER A 100 -13.09 -1.87 -6.44
C SER A 100 -12.15 -1.74 -7.64
N HIS A 101 -10.87 -2.13 -7.51
CA HIS A 101 -9.97 -2.25 -8.65
C HIS A 101 -10.47 -3.36 -9.59
N PRO A 102 -10.30 -3.24 -10.92
CA PRO A 102 -10.56 -4.34 -11.84
C PRO A 102 -9.93 -5.65 -11.36
N GLY A 103 -10.70 -6.73 -11.32
CA GLY A 103 -10.33 -8.02 -10.72
C GLY A 103 -10.69 -8.18 -9.24
N SER A 104 -11.12 -7.12 -8.54
CA SER A 104 -11.56 -7.21 -7.15
C SER A 104 -13.07 -7.47 -7.10
N THR A 105 -13.46 -8.70 -6.78
CA THR A 105 -14.85 -9.08 -6.47
C THR A 105 -15.10 -8.87 -4.96
N LEU A 106 -16.34 -9.16 -4.53
CA LEU A 106 -16.66 -9.17 -3.09
C LEU A 106 -15.82 -10.19 -2.31
N LYS A 107 -15.40 -11.28 -2.94
CA LYS A 107 -14.53 -12.28 -2.30
C LYS A 107 -13.18 -11.67 -1.93
N GLU A 108 -12.50 -11.02 -2.86
CA GLU A 108 -11.22 -10.37 -2.62
C GLU A 108 -11.35 -9.18 -1.63
N ALA A 109 -12.50 -8.50 -1.63
CA ALA A 109 -12.79 -7.45 -0.66
C ALA A 109 -12.95 -8.02 0.76
N VAL A 110 -13.58 -9.20 0.91
CA VAL A 110 -13.66 -9.93 2.19
C VAL A 110 -12.28 -10.37 2.65
N GLU A 111 -11.45 -10.93 1.77
CA GLU A 111 -10.06 -11.31 2.09
C GLU A 111 -9.27 -10.11 2.65
N LEU A 112 -9.43 -8.93 2.04
CA LEU A 112 -8.80 -7.71 2.52
C LEU A 112 -9.33 -7.28 3.89
N ALA A 113 -10.64 -7.35 4.09
CA ALA A 113 -11.28 -7.01 5.37
C ALA A 113 -10.83 -7.94 6.51
N GLU A 114 -10.75 -9.25 6.25
CA GLU A 114 -10.24 -10.24 7.19
C GLU A 114 -8.77 -9.98 7.57
N PHE A 115 -7.95 -9.68 6.59
CA PHE A 115 -6.55 -9.32 6.83
C PHE A 115 -6.43 -8.08 7.73
N LEU A 116 -7.24 -7.05 7.50
CA LEU A 116 -7.24 -5.84 8.32
C LEU A 116 -7.74 -6.09 9.74
N ARG A 117 -8.77 -6.92 9.89
CA ARG A 117 -9.27 -7.37 11.19
C ARG A 117 -8.17 -8.08 11.97
N ASP A 118 -7.45 -9.01 11.34
CA ASP A 118 -6.40 -9.81 11.98
C ASP A 118 -5.18 -8.96 12.36
N LEU A 119 -4.92 -7.89 11.62
CA LEU A 119 -3.93 -6.87 11.99
C LEU A 119 -4.38 -5.95 13.11
N GLY A 120 -5.68 -5.94 13.46
CA GLY A 120 -6.26 -4.96 14.38
C GLY A 120 -6.16 -3.52 13.87
N TYR A 121 -6.14 -3.34 12.55
CA TYR A 121 -6.00 -2.04 11.89
C TYR A 121 -7.21 -1.71 11.03
N MET A 122 -7.76 -0.52 11.24
CA MET A 122 -8.79 0.04 10.37
C MET A 122 -8.23 1.26 9.66
N PRO A 123 -8.19 1.25 8.32
CA PRO A 123 -7.71 2.39 7.57
C PRO A 123 -8.70 3.56 7.68
N GLU A 124 -8.19 4.74 8.02
CA GLU A 124 -8.98 5.98 8.04
C GLU A 124 -9.41 6.39 6.63
N GLN A 125 -8.58 6.08 5.64
CA GLN A 125 -8.81 6.41 4.24
C GLN A 125 -8.61 5.19 3.36
N VAL A 126 -9.63 4.85 2.59
CA VAL A 126 -9.57 3.87 1.49
C VAL A 126 -9.94 4.61 0.21
N GLN A 127 -9.18 4.41 -0.83
CA GLN A 127 -9.46 4.99 -2.14
C GLN A 127 -10.24 3.98 -2.98
N ASP A 128 -11.39 4.39 -3.52
CA ASP A 128 -12.04 3.62 -4.58
C ASP A 128 -11.24 3.75 -5.86
N PHE A 129 -11.18 2.68 -6.64
CA PHE A 129 -10.54 2.74 -7.95
C PHE A 129 -11.18 3.84 -8.81
N TYR A 130 -10.33 4.73 -9.30
CA TYR A 130 -10.70 5.76 -10.25
C TYR A 130 -9.88 5.59 -11.54
N PRO A 131 -10.53 5.48 -12.73
CA PRO A 131 -9.82 5.29 -13.99
C PRO A 131 -8.91 6.47 -14.29
N THR A 132 -7.61 6.23 -14.30
CA THR A 132 -6.61 7.24 -14.68
C THR A 132 -6.16 6.99 -16.13
N PRO A 133 -6.19 8.00 -17.02
CA PRO A 133 -5.77 7.83 -18.40
C PRO A 133 -4.39 7.17 -18.54
N SER A 134 -4.20 6.41 -19.60
CA SER A 134 -2.94 5.75 -19.96
C SER A 134 -2.48 4.64 -19.00
N THR A 135 -3.39 4.05 -18.22
CA THR A 135 -3.08 2.90 -17.35
C THR A 135 -3.74 1.62 -17.84
N ILE A 136 -3.07 0.48 -17.60
CA ILE A 136 -3.62 -0.86 -17.87
C ILE A 136 -4.92 -1.08 -17.11
N SER A 137 -4.99 -0.65 -15.86
CA SER A 137 -6.19 -0.75 -15.03
C SER A 137 -7.38 -0.01 -15.61
N THR A 138 -7.16 1.15 -16.24
CA THR A 138 -8.21 1.89 -16.93
C THR A 138 -8.68 1.17 -18.18
N CYS A 139 -7.76 0.54 -18.93
CA CYS A 139 -8.15 -0.31 -20.05
C CYS A 139 -9.04 -1.47 -19.58
N MET A 140 -8.64 -2.20 -18.55
CA MET A 140 -9.47 -3.26 -17.95
C MET A 140 -10.85 -2.75 -17.50
N TYR A 141 -10.89 -1.57 -16.89
CA TYR A 141 -12.14 -0.99 -16.39
C TYR A 141 -13.17 -0.73 -17.49
N TYR A 142 -12.74 -0.20 -18.63
CA TYR A 142 -13.66 0.14 -19.73
C TYR A 142 -13.93 -1.02 -20.67
N THR A 143 -13.00 -1.95 -20.82
CA THR A 143 -13.14 -3.07 -21.77
C THR A 143 -13.64 -4.35 -21.12
N GLY A 144 -13.47 -4.51 -19.81
CA GLY A 144 -13.71 -5.79 -19.13
C GLY A 144 -12.69 -6.88 -19.51
N LEU A 145 -11.57 -6.51 -20.12
CA LEU A 145 -10.53 -7.43 -20.59
C LEU A 145 -9.16 -7.02 -20.04
N ASP A 146 -8.33 -7.99 -19.69
CA ASP A 146 -6.91 -7.74 -19.41
C ASP A 146 -6.17 -7.56 -20.74
N PRO A 147 -5.64 -6.37 -21.04
CA PRO A 147 -5.01 -6.13 -22.36
C PRO A 147 -3.71 -6.91 -22.57
N ARG A 148 -3.17 -7.57 -21.53
CA ARG A 148 -1.96 -8.40 -21.62
C ARG A 148 -2.28 -9.83 -22.06
N THR A 149 -3.45 -10.35 -21.68
CA THR A 149 -3.87 -11.75 -21.93
C THR A 149 -5.13 -11.86 -22.78
N MET A 150 -5.87 -10.77 -22.93
CA MET A 150 -7.21 -10.70 -23.55
C MET A 150 -8.28 -11.54 -22.81
N GLU A 151 -8.00 -11.94 -21.57
CA GLU A 151 -8.96 -12.65 -20.73
C GLU A 151 -9.97 -11.70 -20.07
N PRO A 152 -11.20 -12.14 -19.84
CA PRO A 152 -12.20 -11.35 -19.12
C PRO A 152 -11.73 -11.00 -17.70
N VAL A 153 -11.99 -9.76 -17.31
CA VAL A 153 -11.71 -9.25 -15.96
C VAL A 153 -13.01 -8.72 -15.36
N TYR A 154 -13.30 -9.16 -14.15
CA TYR A 154 -14.42 -8.60 -13.40
C TYR A 154 -14.20 -7.10 -13.11
N VAL A 155 -15.24 -6.31 -13.30
CA VAL A 155 -15.22 -4.87 -12.99
C VAL A 155 -16.47 -4.51 -12.20
N ALA A 156 -16.29 -3.97 -10.99
CA ALA A 156 -17.39 -3.46 -10.19
C ALA A 156 -17.92 -2.15 -10.79
N VAL A 157 -18.87 -2.25 -11.73
CA VAL A 157 -19.49 -1.09 -12.40
C VAL A 157 -20.63 -0.53 -11.56
N ASN A 158 -21.33 -1.41 -10.86
CA ASN A 158 -22.49 -1.06 -10.04
C ASN A 158 -22.07 -0.26 -8.80
N PRO A 159 -22.64 0.95 -8.57
CA PRO A 159 -22.34 1.74 -7.38
C PRO A 159 -22.57 1.00 -6.05
N HIS A 160 -23.57 0.11 -5.98
CA HIS A 160 -23.82 -0.68 -4.78
C HIS A 160 -22.68 -1.68 -4.49
N GLU A 161 -22.13 -2.32 -5.51
CA GLU A 161 -21.00 -3.23 -5.33
C GLU A 161 -19.75 -2.48 -4.86
N LYS A 162 -19.49 -1.30 -5.43
CA LYS A 162 -18.40 -0.44 -4.96
C LYS A 162 -18.59 -0.04 -3.51
N ALA A 163 -19.81 0.39 -3.15
CA ALA A 163 -20.15 0.74 -1.78
C ALA A 163 -19.98 -0.42 -0.81
N MET A 164 -20.40 -1.65 -1.20
CA MET A 164 -20.19 -2.84 -0.39
C MET A 164 -18.72 -3.20 -0.20
N GLN A 165 -17.91 -3.18 -1.26
CA GLN A 165 -16.46 -3.43 -1.14
C GLN A 165 -15.79 -2.42 -0.22
N ARG A 166 -16.16 -1.14 -0.32
CA ARG A 166 -15.64 -0.09 0.56
C ARG A 166 -16.11 -0.28 1.99
N ALA A 167 -17.39 -0.62 2.21
CA ALA A 167 -17.97 -0.85 3.51
C ALA A 167 -17.25 -1.95 4.31
N LEU A 168 -16.85 -3.03 3.65
CA LEU A 168 -16.09 -4.11 4.26
C LEU A 168 -14.75 -3.64 4.85
N ILE A 169 -14.12 -2.64 4.22
CA ILE A 169 -12.80 -2.15 4.59
C ILE A 169 -12.90 -0.97 5.58
N GLN A 170 -14.00 -0.19 5.52
CA GLN A 170 -14.22 1.02 6.34
C GLN A 170 -15.57 1.00 7.04
N TYR A 171 -15.94 -0.08 7.70
CA TYR A 171 -17.27 -0.23 8.32
C TYR A 171 -17.60 0.82 9.38
N LEU A 172 -16.62 1.41 10.07
CA LEU A 172 -16.87 2.48 11.05
C LEU A 172 -17.27 3.81 10.42
N SER A 173 -16.87 4.08 9.18
CA SER A 173 -17.25 5.33 8.51
C SER A 173 -18.70 5.35 8.04
N LEU A 174 -19.37 4.19 8.03
CA LEU A 174 -20.77 4.02 7.63
C LEU A 174 -21.77 4.27 8.77
N ILE A 175 -21.30 4.38 10.01
CA ILE A 175 -22.15 4.65 11.18
C ILE A 175 -22.65 6.12 11.17
N HIS A 176 -22.12 6.95 10.29
CA HIS A 176 -22.46 8.36 10.16
C HIS A 176 -23.23 8.73 8.87
N ILE A 177 -23.81 7.71 8.15
CA ILE A 177 -24.67 7.94 6.98
C ILE A 177 -26.13 7.70 7.35
#